data_a340886aceedba0c99e207fde9cbd36f
#
_entry.id   a340886aceedba0c99e207fde9cbd36f
#
_cell.length_a   1.000
_cell.length_b   1.000
_cell.length_c   1.000
_cell.angle_alpha   90.00
_cell.angle_beta   90.00
_cell.angle_gamma   90.00
#
_symmetry.space_group_name_H-M   'P 1'
#
loop_
_entity.id
_entity.type
_entity.pdbx_description
1 polymer ?
#
loop_
_entity_poly.entity_id
_entity_poly.type
_entity_poly.pdbx_seq_one_letter_code
_entity_poly.pdbx_strand_id
1 'polypeptide(L)'
;DKALSPHHQTLLKILEDLISHEGFNTYLHSMYDEIKEDGDNGHELITKVLQTGQLVVTSKENWSDKELVALLSWIFDFFALFSAKAELILPSKHHIDLDELNFVHTNLMAVLDCLSELGKYETTRQFLDNYGATDKLVLLLRSVHENIPRKTLKTKKIEDLEQRANQKRFPQAKSLVIEILSYLAHGNKKIQNRVREIHGLELVLSSCMIDENDPFVKER
;
A
#
# COMPACT_ATOMS: atom_id res chain seq x y z
N ASP A 1 -13.16 -11.83 23.29
CA ASP A 1 -11.74 -11.43 23.35
C ASP A 1 -10.96 -12.45 24.16
N LYS A 2 -10.17 -13.30 23.48
CA LYS A 2 -9.20 -14.15 24.17
C LYS A 2 -7.92 -13.33 24.35
N ALA A 3 -7.61 -12.96 25.57
CA ALA A 3 -6.33 -12.32 25.88
C ALA A 3 -5.19 -13.17 25.34
N LEU A 4 -4.23 -12.52 24.65
CA LEU A 4 -3.03 -13.19 24.14
C LEU A 4 -2.26 -13.84 25.29
N SER A 5 -1.70 -15.03 25.07
CA SER A 5 -0.85 -15.67 26.07
C SER A 5 0.39 -14.82 26.36
N PRO A 6 1.02 -14.95 27.55
CA PRO A 6 2.23 -14.18 27.88
C PRO A 6 3.36 -14.32 26.85
N HIS A 7 3.52 -15.52 26.27
CA HIS A 7 4.51 -15.75 25.21
C HIS A 7 4.21 -14.95 23.92
N HIS A 8 2.94 -14.89 23.52
CA HIS A 8 2.56 -14.10 22.34
C HIS A 8 2.73 -12.59 22.59
N GLN A 9 2.43 -12.11 23.80
CA GLN A 9 2.67 -10.71 24.18
C GLN A 9 4.17 -10.37 24.13
N THR A 10 5.03 -11.26 24.65
CA THR A 10 6.49 -11.07 24.58
C THR A 10 6.98 -11.05 23.13
N LEU A 11 6.52 -11.98 22.30
CA LEU A 11 6.89 -12.03 20.88
C LEU A 11 6.46 -10.76 20.15
N LEU A 12 5.23 -10.31 20.37
CA LEU A 12 4.71 -9.08 19.76
C LEU A 12 5.58 -7.89 20.17
N LYS A 13 5.96 -7.78 21.44
CA LYS A 13 6.83 -6.71 21.93
C LYS A 13 8.22 -6.73 21.27
N ILE A 14 8.81 -7.91 21.10
CA ILE A 14 10.09 -8.05 20.39
C ILE A 14 9.96 -7.59 18.94
N LEU A 15 8.86 -7.96 18.25
CA LEU A 15 8.61 -7.54 16.88
C LEU A 15 8.38 -6.03 16.78
N GLU A 16 7.63 -5.43 17.72
CA GLU A 16 7.45 -3.97 17.79
C GLU A 16 8.81 -3.25 17.93
N ASP A 17 9.65 -3.69 18.87
CA ASP A 17 10.95 -3.08 19.08
C ASP A 17 11.88 -3.26 17.86
N LEU A 18 11.78 -4.39 17.17
CA LEU A 18 12.58 -4.68 15.96
C LEU A 18 12.19 -3.76 14.80
N ILE A 19 10.89 -3.70 14.43
CA ILE A 19 10.44 -2.94 13.26
C ILE A 19 10.49 -1.43 13.47
N SER A 20 10.47 -0.96 14.72
CA SER A 20 10.63 0.44 15.10
C SER A 20 12.07 0.84 15.44
N HIS A 21 13.04 -0.04 15.19
CA HIS A 21 14.45 0.26 15.36
C HIS A 21 14.99 1.01 14.14
N GLU A 22 15.83 2.04 14.38
CA GLU A 22 16.38 2.89 13.32
C GLU A 22 17.20 2.13 12.25
N GLY A 23 17.81 1.01 12.61
CA GLY A 23 18.57 0.13 11.69
C GLY A 23 17.70 -0.82 10.87
N PHE A 24 16.40 -0.92 11.15
CA PHE A 24 15.55 -1.92 10.47
C PHE A 24 15.41 -1.66 8.97
N ASN A 25 15.31 -0.40 8.55
CA ASN A 25 15.25 -0.04 7.13
C ASN A 25 16.49 -0.53 6.36
N THR A 26 17.68 -0.26 6.88
CA THR A 26 18.94 -0.71 6.26
C THR A 26 19.01 -2.24 6.17
N TYR A 27 18.62 -2.93 7.23
CA TYR A 27 18.57 -4.39 7.25
C TYR A 27 17.59 -4.94 6.21
N LEU A 28 16.39 -4.35 6.12
CA LEU A 28 15.35 -4.79 5.21
C LEU A 28 15.76 -4.59 3.73
N HIS A 29 16.43 -3.49 3.41
CA HIS A 29 17.00 -3.26 2.09
C HIS A 29 18.12 -4.25 1.74
N SER A 30 19.05 -4.49 2.66
CA SER A 30 20.12 -5.48 2.46
C SER A 30 19.55 -6.87 2.20
N MET A 31 18.57 -7.27 2.99
CA MET A 31 17.85 -8.53 2.81
C MET A 31 17.14 -8.58 1.44
N TYR A 32 16.47 -7.50 1.04
CA TYR A 32 15.77 -7.44 -0.24
C TYR A 32 16.74 -7.57 -1.43
N ASP A 33 17.89 -6.94 -1.35
CA ASP A 33 18.89 -7.00 -2.43
C ASP A 33 19.54 -8.39 -2.53
N GLU A 34 19.85 -9.04 -1.40
CA GLU A 34 20.36 -10.41 -1.38
C GLU A 34 19.35 -11.42 -1.96
N ILE A 35 18.09 -11.29 -1.58
CA ILE A 35 17.01 -12.20 -1.98
C ILE A 35 16.61 -12.03 -3.44
N LYS A 36 16.84 -10.87 -4.03
CA LYS A 36 16.53 -10.58 -5.43
C LYS A 36 17.22 -11.54 -6.40
N GLU A 37 18.32 -12.16 -5.98
CA GLU A 37 19.05 -13.18 -6.73
C GLU A 37 18.49 -14.59 -6.55
N ASP A 38 17.71 -14.85 -5.48
CA ASP A 38 17.19 -16.18 -5.10
C ASP A 38 15.80 -16.53 -5.71
N GLY A 39 15.24 -15.66 -6.55
CA GLY A 39 13.97 -15.90 -7.24
C GLY A 39 12.76 -16.08 -6.30
N ASP A 40 11.94 -17.12 -6.52
CA ASP A 40 10.64 -17.31 -5.83
C ASP A 40 10.73 -17.41 -4.31
N ASN A 41 11.77 -18.08 -3.78
CA ASN A 41 11.95 -18.18 -2.32
C ASN A 41 12.19 -16.81 -1.68
N GLY A 42 12.88 -15.93 -2.40
CA GLY A 42 13.12 -14.58 -1.98
C GLY A 42 11.84 -13.73 -1.90
N HIS A 43 11.00 -13.84 -2.91
CA HIS A 43 9.71 -13.17 -2.95
C HIS A 43 8.81 -13.56 -1.76
N GLU A 44 8.76 -14.84 -1.42
CA GLU A 44 7.99 -15.32 -0.28
C GLU A 44 8.50 -14.76 1.05
N LEU A 45 9.82 -14.70 1.24
CA LEU A 45 10.41 -14.20 2.48
C LEU A 45 10.13 -12.72 2.69
N ILE A 46 10.36 -11.86 1.68
CA ILE A 46 10.08 -10.43 1.80
C ILE A 46 8.59 -10.17 2.06
N THR A 47 7.71 -10.92 1.39
CA THR A 47 6.28 -10.83 1.62
C THR A 47 5.90 -11.16 3.05
N LYS A 48 6.44 -12.23 3.63
CA LYS A 48 6.22 -12.60 5.04
C LYS A 48 6.70 -11.52 6.01
N VAL A 49 7.86 -10.92 5.74
CA VAL A 49 8.40 -9.86 6.59
C VAL A 49 7.52 -8.62 6.55
N LEU A 50 7.11 -8.17 5.36
CA LEU A 50 6.24 -6.99 5.22
C LEU A 50 4.84 -7.23 5.81
N GLN A 51 4.25 -8.40 5.62
CA GLN A 51 2.98 -8.77 6.24
C GLN A 51 3.07 -8.87 7.76
N THR A 52 4.19 -9.38 8.29
CA THR A 52 4.43 -9.38 9.74
C THR A 52 4.53 -7.95 10.26
N GLY A 53 5.28 -7.09 9.58
CA GLY A 53 5.35 -5.66 9.90
C GLY A 53 3.97 -4.99 9.88
N GLN A 54 3.17 -5.25 8.85
CA GLN A 54 1.78 -4.77 8.74
C GLN A 54 0.95 -5.21 9.96
N LEU A 55 0.99 -6.50 10.30
CA LEU A 55 0.24 -7.03 11.44
C LEU A 55 0.63 -6.33 12.75
N VAL A 56 1.92 -6.11 12.99
CA VAL A 56 2.42 -5.43 14.19
C VAL A 56 1.98 -3.97 14.20
N VAL A 57 2.13 -3.25 13.07
CA VAL A 57 1.73 -1.83 12.94
C VAL A 57 0.24 -1.65 13.22
N THR A 58 -0.60 -2.52 12.67
CA THR A 58 -2.07 -2.43 12.82
C THR A 58 -2.58 -2.95 14.18
N SER A 59 -1.79 -3.71 14.92
CA SER A 59 -2.18 -4.26 16.24
C SER A 59 -1.88 -3.33 17.41
N LYS A 60 -0.98 -2.35 17.25
CA LYS A 60 -0.59 -1.41 18.30
C LYS A 60 -1.37 -0.10 18.20
N GLU A 61 -2.07 0.26 19.26
CA GLU A 61 -2.93 1.44 19.27
C GLU A 61 -2.18 2.79 19.28
N ASN A 62 -1.00 2.83 19.90
CA ASN A 62 -0.26 4.08 20.10
C ASN A 62 1.22 3.92 19.79
N TRP A 63 1.74 4.80 18.92
CA TRP A 63 3.13 4.90 18.54
C TRP A 63 3.71 6.24 18.97
N SER A 64 4.92 6.27 19.55
CA SER A 64 5.64 7.51 19.82
C SER A 64 6.22 8.11 18.53
N ASP A 65 6.50 9.42 18.53
CA ASP A 65 7.08 10.09 17.36
C ASP A 65 8.41 9.46 16.90
N LYS A 66 9.25 9.00 17.83
CA LYS A 66 10.50 8.33 17.49
C LYS A 66 10.26 7.00 16.78
N GLU A 67 9.33 6.18 17.27
CA GLU A 67 8.95 4.92 16.63
C GLU A 67 8.32 5.18 15.27
N LEU A 68 7.45 6.19 15.15
CA LEU A 68 6.83 6.57 13.88
C LEU A 68 7.86 6.92 12.81
N VAL A 69 8.88 7.72 13.13
CA VAL A 69 9.93 8.08 12.16
C VAL A 69 10.70 6.84 11.70
N ALA A 70 11.03 5.92 12.60
CA ALA A 70 11.70 4.67 12.25
C ALA A 70 10.83 3.76 11.38
N LEU A 71 9.54 3.61 11.72
CA LEU A 71 8.57 2.86 10.90
C LEU A 71 8.41 3.47 9.51
N LEU A 72 8.19 4.78 9.44
CA LEU A 72 7.95 5.48 8.19
C LEU A 72 9.14 5.40 7.23
N SER A 73 10.37 5.29 7.74
CA SER A 73 11.56 5.17 6.90
C SER A 73 11.47 3.94 5.98
N TRP A 74 11.20 2.75 6.52
CA TRP A 74 11.11 1.53 5.71
C TRP A 74 9.76 1.38 5.00
N ILE A 75 8.64 1.77 5.64
CA ILE A 75 7.32 1.68 5.02
C ILE A 75 7.26 2.56 3.75
N PHE A 76 7.78 3.78 3.83
CA PHE A 76 7.76 4.70 2.70
C PHE A 76 8.71 4.30 1.57
N ASP A 77 9.90 3.77 1.90
CA ASP A 77 10.84 3.28 0.90
C ASP A 77 10.26 2.09 0.14
N PHE A 78 9.65 1.13 0.83
CA PHE A 78 8.99 -0.01 0.19
C PHE A 78 7.69 0.40 -0.54
N PHE A 79 6.96 1.37 -0.03
CA PHE A 79 5.86 1.99 -0.78
C PHE A 79 6.35 2.57 -2.11
N ALA A 80 7.43 3.36 -2.09
CA ALA A 80 7.99 3.95 -3.31
C ALA A 80 8.48 2.87 -4.29
N LEU A 81 9.14 1.82 -3.78
CA LEU A 81 9.62 0.69 -4.56
C LEU A 81 8.47 -0.06 -5.26
N PHE A 82 7.46 -0.47 -4.51
CA PHE A 82 6.34 -1.25 -5.07
C PHE A 82 5.37 -0.42 -5.90
N SER A 83 5.21 0.89 -5.60
CA SER A 83 4.49 1.81 -6.47
C SER A 83 5.15 1.92 -7.85
N ALA A 84 6.46 2.12 -7.88
CA ALA A 84 7.20 2.21 -9.14
C ALA A 84 7.11 0.89 -9.94
N LYS A 85 7.20 -0.27 -9.28
CA LYS A 85 6.99 -1.56 -9.94
C LYS A 85 5.56 -1.71 -10.49
N ALA A 86 4.54 -1.32 -9.71
CA ALA A 86 3.15 -1.36 -10.17
C ALA A 86 2.92 -0.45 -11.39
N GLU A 87 3.49 0.76 -11.39
CA GLU A 87 3.41 1.71 -12.51
C GLU A 87 4.06 1.17 -13.79
N LEU A 88 5.07 0.30 -13.69
CA LEU A 88 5.70 -0.36 -14.84
C LEU A 88 4.89 -1.56 -15.35
N ILE A 89 4.34 -2.37 -14.45
CA ILE A 89 3.64 -3.63 -14.79
C ILE A 89 2.22 -3.35 -15.29
N LEU A 90 1.49 -2.41 -14.65
CA LEU A 90 0.08 -2.18 -14.95
C LEU A 90 -0.19 -1.73 -16.39
N PRO A 91 0.58 -0.82 -17.03
CA PRO A 91 0.36 -0.42 -18.43
C PRO A 91 0.75 -1.48 -19.45
N SER A 92 1.54 -2.50 -19.08
CA SER A 92 2.04 -3.50 -20.02
C SER A 92 0.88 -4.25 -20.71
N LYS A 93 0.90 -4.28 -22.05
CA LYS A 93 -0.07 -5.01 -22.89
C LYS A 93 0.39 -6.43 -23.24
N HIS A 94 1.65 -6.75 -22.94
CA HIS A 94 2.22 -8.08 -23.17
C HIS A 94 1.84 -9.05 -22.06
N HIS A 95 2.16 -10.34 -22.27
CA HIS A 95 1.92 -11.37 -21.27
C HIS A 95 2.54 -10.95 -19.95
N ILE A 96 1.68 -10.69 -18.95
CA ILE A 96 2.12 -10.30 -17.61
C ILE A 96 2.35 -11.57 -16.85
N ASP A 97 3.49 -11.63 -16.20
CA ASP A 97 3.73 -12.60 -15.16
C ASP A 97 2.76 -12.33 -14.00
N LEU A 98 1.79 -13.23 -13.82
CA LEU A 98 0.79 -13.10 -12.77
C LEU A 98 1.40 -13.24 -11.38
N ASP A 99 2.49 -13.98 -11.25
CA ASP A 99 3.18 -14.19 -9.98
C ASP A 99 3.91 -12.90 -9.58
N GLU A 100 4.58 -12.23 -10.53
CA GLU A 100 5.16 -10.91 -10.28
C GLU A 100 4.08 -9.86 -9.97
N LEU A 101 2.96 -9.85 -10.69
CA LEU A 101 1.85 -8.95 -10.40
C LEU A 101 1.28 -9.18 -8.99
N ASN A 102 1.10 -10.43 -8.60
CA ASN A 102 0.61 -10.80 -7.26
C ASN A 102 1.62 -10.41 -6.18
N PHE A 103 2.91 -10.64 -6.42
CA PHE A 103 3.97 -10.23 -5.51
C PHE A 103 3.96 -8.72 -5.28
N VAL A 104 3.93 -7.93 -6.35
CA VAL A 104 3.88 -6.46 -6.26
C VAL A 104 2.61 -6.00 -5.57
N HIS A 105 1.46 -6.55 -5.93
CA HIS A 105 0.18 -6.21 -5.30
C HIS A 105 0.20 -6.50 -3.79
N THR A 106 0.56 -7.72 -3.39
CA THR A 106 0.52 -8.15 -1.98
C THR A 106 1.40 -7.26 -1.10
N ASN A 107 2.61 -6.96 -1.56
CA ASN A 107 3.55 -6.14 -0.81
C ASN A 107 3.16 -4.65 -0.80
N LEU A 108 2.65 -4.15 -1.92
CA LEU A 108 2.12 -2.77 -1.98
C LEU A 108 0.93 -2.60 -1.04
N MET A 109 0.03 -3.59 -0.98
CA MET A 109 -1.12 -3.54 -0.06
C MET A 109 -0.68 -3.52 1.40
N ALA A 110 0.32 -4.34 1.78
CA ALA A 110 0.83 -4.36 3.14
C ALA A 110 1.38 -2.99 3.57
N VAL A 111 2.16 -2.33 2.71
CA VAL A 111 2.73 -1.00 3.05
C VAL A 111 1.69 0.13 2.98
N LEU A 112 0.71 0.06 2.06
CA LEU A 112 -0.39 1.02 2.00
C LEU A 112 -1.29 0.93 3.24
N ASP A 113 -1.56 -0.28 3.73
CA ASP A 113 -2.35 -0.48 4.94
C ASP A 113 -1.64 0.08 6.18
N CYS A 114 -0.31 -0.12 6.27
CA CYS A 114 0.51 0.55 7.28
C CYS A 114 0.41 2.08 7.20
N LEU A 115 0.53 2.67 6.00
CA LEU A 115 0.44 4.11 5.83
C LEU A 115 -0.95 4.66 6.15
N SER A 116 -2.00 3.91 5.83
CA SER A 116 -3.37 4.25 6.19
C SER A 116 -3.55 4.26 7.71
N GLU A 117 -3.14 3.19 8.41
CA GLU A 117 -3.22 3.10 9.86
C GLU A 117 -2.43 4.22 10.57
N LEU A 118 -1.23 4.52 10.06
CA LEU A 118 -0.38 5.57 10.62
C LEU A 118 -0.78 6.99 10.20
N GLY A 119 -1.62 7.17 9.17
CA GLY A 119 -2.07 8.46 8.66
C GLY A 119 -2.81 9.33 9.68
N LYS A 120 -3.36 8.72 10.74
CA LYS A 120 -4.00 9.41 11.87
C LYS A 120 -3.02 10.28 12.67
N TYR A 121 -1.71 9.97 12.65
CA TYR A 121 -0.70 10.71 13.39
C TYR A 121 -0.21 11.94 12.62
N GLU A 122 -0.05 13.07 13.32
CA GLU A 122 0.47 14.30 12.73
C GLU A 122 1.90 14.14 12.21
N THR A 123 2.77 13.47 12.98
CA THR A 123 4.14 13.14 12.58
C THR A 123 4.21 12.40 11.26
N THR A 124 3.28 11.44 11.05
CA THR A 124 3.16 10.71 9.78
C THR A 124 2.80 11.64 8.63
N ARG A 125 1.79 12.50 8.80
CA ARG A 125 1.35 13.44 7.75
C ARG A 125 2.46 14.42 7.36
N GLN A 126 3.21 14.93 8.34
CA GLN A 126 4.36 15.81 8.10
C GLN A 126 5.50 15.08 7.36
N PHE A 127 5.81 13.86 7.78
CA PHE A 127 6.79 13.02 7.08
C PHE A 127 6.40 12.83 5.61
N LEU A 128 5.18 12.36 5.36
CA LEU A 128 4.69 12.08 4.01
C LEU A 128 4.64 13.33 3.12
N ASP A 129 4.26 14.52 3.65
CA ASP A 129 4.32 15.79 2.91
C ASP A 129 5.77 16.14 2.55
N ASN A 130 6.70 16.02 3.49
CA ASN A 130 8.11 16.35 3.28
C ASN A 130 8.79 15.44 2.24
N TYR A 131 8.39 14.19 2.15
CA TYR A 131 8.93 13.22 1.19
C TYR A 131 8.13 13.11 -0.12
N GLY A 132 7.17 14.01 -0.35
CA GLY A 132 6.44 14.10 -1.61
C GLY A 132 5.49 12.91 -1.87
N ALA A 133 4.94 12.33 -0.82
CA ALA A 133 4.02 11.20 -0.91
C ALA A 133 2.78 11.50 -1.76
N THR A 134 2.29 12.75 -1.74
CA THR A 134 1.10 13.17 -2.49
C THR A 134 1.25 12.86 -3.98
N ASP A 135 2.38 13.20 -4.59
CA ASP A 135 2.62 12.98 -6.02
C ASP A 135 2.67 11.50 -6.35
N LYS A 136 3.37 10.69 -5.52
CA LYS A 136 3.47 9.24 -5.71
C LYS A 136 2.11 8.55 -5.57
N LEU A 137 1.31 8.94 -4.59
CA LEU A 137 -0.04 8.41 -4.37
C LEU A 137 -0.97 8.72 -5.54
N VAL A 138 -0.93 9.95 -6.07
CA VAL A 138 -1.75 10.32 -7.24
C VAL A 138 -1.30 9.61 -8.51
N LEU A 139 0.03 9.41 -8.71
CA LEU A 139 0.54 8.61 -9.83
C LEU A 139 0.11 7.16 -9.75
N LEU A 140 0.22 6.54 -8.58
CA LEU A 140 -0.27 5.18 -8.36
C LEU A 140 -1.78 5.07 -8.61
N LEU A 141 -2.58 6.01 -8.06
CA LEU A 141 -4.04 6.03 -8.28
C LEU A 141 -4.38 6.12 -9.76
N ARG A 142 -3.65 6.96 -10.51
CA ARG A 142 -3.80 7.11 -11.97
C ARG A 142 -3.48 5.80 -12.68
N SER A 143 -2.33 5.19 -12.37
CA SER A 143 -1.92 3.93 -12.98
C SER A 143 -2.95 2.82 -12.75
N VAL A 144 -3.45 2.69 -11.52
CA VAL A 144 -4.51 1.71 -11.20
C VAL A 144 -5.81 2.06 -11.91
N HIS A 145 -6.20 3.35 -11.94
CA HIS A 145 -7.45 3.79 -12.55
C HIS A 145 -7.50 3.56 -14.07
N GLU A 146 -6.40 3.84 -14.76
CA GLU A 146 -6.31 3.74 -16.22
C GLU A 146 -6.15 2.30 -16.71
N ASN A 147 -5.49 1.44 -15.92
CA ASN A 147 -5.10 0.09 -16.36
C ASN A 147 -5.96 -1.04 -15.77
N ILE A 148 -6.73 -0.76 -14.72
CA ILE A 148 -7.65 -1.74 -14.13
C ILE A 148 -9.09 -1.34 -14.49
N PRO A 149 -9.73 -2.07 -15.44
CA PRO A 149 -11.09 -1.78 -15.85
C PRO A 149 -12.07 -1.97 -14.69
N ARG A 150 -13.05 -1.07 -14.59
CA ARG A 150 -14.12 -1.19 -13.60
C ARG A 150 -14.98 -2.41 -13.88
N LYS A 151 -15.37 -3.10 -12.81
CA LYS A 151 -16.36 -4.16 -12.88
C LYS A 151 -17.70 -3.65 -12.40
N THR A 152 -18.72 -3.77 -13.26
CA THR A 152 -20.10 -3.43 -12.92
C THR A 152 -20.96 -4.68 -12.90
N LEU A 153 -22.00 -4.70 -12.02
CA LEU A 153 -22.93 -5.82 -11.84
C LEU A 153 -23.63 -6.31 -13.14
N LYS A 154 -23.57 -5.53 -14.22
CA LYS A 154 -24.28 -5.81 -15.47
C LYS A 154 -23.55 -6.80 -16.42
N THR A 155 -22.30 -7.13 -16.18
CA THR A 155 -21.49 -8.00 -17.02
C THR A 155 -21.57 -9.46 -16.57
N LYS A 156 -22.74 -10.11 -16.74
CA LYS A 156 -22.95 -11.53 -16.42
C LYS A 156 -23.14 -12.37 -17.70
N LYS A 157 -22.16 -12.39 -18.61
CA LYS A 157 -22.10 -13.40 -19.66
C LYS A 157 -21.00 -14.42 -19.34
N ILE A 158 -21.26 -15.70 -19.65
CA ILE A 158 -20.35 -16.83 -19.37
C ILE A 158 -18.98 -16.65 -20.07
N GLU A 159 -18.96 -16.00 -21.24
CA GLU A 159 -17.75 -15.63 -22.00
C GLU A 159 -16.82 -14.68 -21.22
N ASP A 160 -17.37 -13.93 -20.22
CA ASP A 160 -16.58 -13.06 -19.36
C ASP A 160 -15.82 -13.84 -18.26
N LEU A 161 -16.13 -15.11 -17.99
CA LEU A 161 -15.49 -15.88 -16.92
C LEU A 161 -14.07 -16.33 -17.31
N GLU A 162 -13.86 -16.70 -18.57
CA GLU A 162 -12.54 -17.11 -19.08
C GLU A 162 -11.62 -15.88 -19.25
N GLN A 163 -12.18 -14.73 -19.68
CA GLN A 163 -11.45 -13.46 -19.71
C GLN A 163 -11.10 -12.95 -18.31
N ARG A 164 -11.90 -13.29 -17.29
CA ARG A 164 -11.68 -12.89 -15.90
C ARG A 164 -10.45 -13.53 -15.25
N ALA A 165 -10.09 -14.73 -15.66
CA ALA A 165 -8.91 -15.43 -15.13
C ALA A 165 -7.60 -14.73 -15.48
N ASN A 166 -7.57 -14.03 -16.63
CA ASN A 166 -6.38 -13.33 -17.14
C ASN A 166 -6.44 -11.80 -16.97
N GLN A 167 -7.44 -11.26 -16.28
CA GLN A 167 -7.54 -9.82 -16.02
C GLN A 167 -6.67 -9.40 -14.84
N LYS A 168 -5.89 -8.34 -15.05
CA LYS A 168 -5.18 -7.65 -13.98
C LYS A 168 -6.16 -7.25 -12.88
N ARG A 169 -5.82 -7.57 -11.65
CA ARG A 169 -6.60 -7.19 -10.47
C ARG A 169 -5.68 -6.51 -9.48
N PHE A 170 -6.14 -5.39 -8.96
CA PHE A 170 -5.44 -4.65 -7.92
C PHE A 170 -6.48 -4.18 -6.89
N PRO A 171 -7.15 -5.13 -6.19
CA PRO A 171 -8.23 -4.81 -5.28
C PRO A 171 -7.74 -3.95 -4.12
N GLN A 172 -8.62 -3.09 -3.59
CA GLN A 172 -8.40 -2.20 -2.45
C GLN A 172 -7.33 -1.11 -2.61
N ALA A 173 -6.51 -1.15 -3.66
CA ALA A 173 -5.47 -0.14 -3.86
C ALA A 173 -6.04 1.28 -3.97
N LYS A 174 -7.16 1.46 -4.69
CA LYS A 174 -7.79 2.79 -4.83
C LYS A 174 -8.29 3.31 -3.49
N SER A 175 -8.98 2.47 -2.70
CA SER A 175 -9.53 2.90 -1.41
C SER A 175 -8.44 3.29 -0.42
N LEU A 176 -7.37 2.50 -0.28
CA LEU A 176 -6.26 2.84 0.62
C LEU A 176 -5.53 4.12 0.18
N VAL A 177 -5.26 4.28 -1.12
CA VAL A 177 -4.64 5.51 -1.63
C VAL A 177 -5.50 6.73 -1.36
N ILE A 178 -6.82 6.64 -1.59
CA ILE A 178 -7.76 7.74 -1.33
C ILE A 178 -7.82 8.05 0.16
N GLU A 179 -7.83 7.04 1.02
CA GLU A 179 -7.81 7.22 2.47
C GLU A 179 -6.55 7.96 2.94
N ILE A 180 -5.36 7.55 2.49
CA ILE A 180 -4.11 8.22 2.82
C ILE A 180 -4.11 9.66 2.31
N LEU A 181 -4.56 9.91 1.07
CA LEU A 181 -4.71 11.26 0.52
C LEU A 181 -5.68 12.11 1.34
N SER A 182 -6.73 11.52 1.91
CA SER A 182 -7.69 12.24 2.77
C SER A 182 -7.04 12.72 4.07
N TYR A 183 -6.22 11.88 4.71
CA TYR A 183 -5.45 12.29 5.89
C TYR A 183 -4.47 13.42 5.58
N LEU A 184 -3.75 13.33 4.44
CA LEU A 184 -2.79 14.36 4.03
C LEU A 184 -3.46 15.70 3.68
N ALA A 185 -4.61 15.65 3.01
CA ALA A 185 -5.35 16.85 2.57
C ALA A 185 -6.15 17.49 3.71
N HIS A 186 -6.43 16.76 4.81
CA HIS A 186 -7.24 17.29 5.91
C HIS A 186 -6.56 18.49 6.56
N GLY A 187 -7.23 19.64 6.50
CA GLY A 187 -6.70 20.90 7.06
C GLY A 187 -5.46 21.49 6.35
N ASN A 188 -4.93 20.85 5.31
CA ASN A 188 -3.69 21.24 4.63
C ASN A 188 -3.97 21.81 3.22
N LYS A 189 -4.07 23.15 3.12
CA LYS A 189 -4.31 23.84 1.84
C LYS A 189 -3.22 23.62 0.79
N LYS A 190 -1.95 23.46 1.21
CA LYS A 190 -0.83 23.18 0.30
C LYS A 190 -1.07 21.87 -0.44
N ILE A 191 -1.37 20.79 0.30
CA ILE A 191 -1.65 19.48 -0.28
C ILE A 191 -2.94 19.50 -1.11
N GLN A 192 -4.02 20.14 -0.63
CA GLN A 192 -5.26 20.29 -1.40
C GLN A 192 -5.03 20.95 -2.76
N ASN A 193 -4.21 22.01 -2.80
CA ASN A 193 -3.85 22.68 -4.04
C ASN A 193 -2.98 21.78 -4.92
N ARG A 194 -1.99 21.09 -4.33
CA ARG A 194 -1.13 20.16 -5.06
C ARG A 194 -1.94 19.05 -5.73
N VAL A 195 -2.88 18.42 -5.02
CA VAL A 195 -3.77 17.40 -5.57
C VAL A 195 -4.58 17.93 -6.77
N ARG A 196 -5.07 19.19 -6.72
CA ARG A 196 -5.77 19.81 -7.85
C ARG A 196 -4.85 20.05 -9.04
N GLU A 197 -3.65 20.61 -8.81
CA GLU A 197 -2.65 20.89 -9.84
C GLU A 197 -2.24 19.65 -10.65
N ILE A 198 -2.13 18.51 -9.99
CA ILE A 198 -1.75 17.25 -10.63
C ILE A 198 -2.95 16.39 -11.07
N HIS A 199 -4.15 16.98 -11.12
CA HIS A 199 -5.39 16.32 -11.53
C HIS A 199 -5.77 15.10 -10.67
N GLY A 200 -5.36 15.09 -9.41
CA GLY A 200 -5.69 14.01 -8.47
C GLY A 200 -7.16 14.06 -8.03
N LEU A 201 -7.77 15.25 -7.96
CA LEU A 201 -9.17 15.40 -7.55
C LEU A 201 -10.13 14.70 -8.53
N GLU A 202 -9.92 14.86 -9.82
CA GLU A 202 -10.72 14.21 -10.87
C GLU A 202 -10.59 12.68 -10.79
N LEU A 203 -9.37 12.17 -10.46
CA LEU A 203 -9.13 10.74 -10.26
C LEU A 203 -9.88 10.21 -9.04
N VAL A 204 -9.83 10.93 -7.91
CA VAL A 204 -10.58 10.57 -6.69
C VAL A 204 -12.08 10.53 -7.00
N LEU A 205 -12.64 11.59 -7.57
CA LEU A 205 -14.07 11.66 -7.92
C LEU A 205 -14.48 10.53 -8.87
N SER A 206 -13.67 10.25 -9.89
CA SER A 206 -13.97 9.16 -10.83
C SER A 206 -13.83 7.76 -10.19
N SER A 207 -12.99 7.61 -9.17
CA SER A 207 -12.84 6.36 -8.41
C SER A 207 -14.00 6.10 -7.44
N CYS A 208 -14.74 7.12 -7.02
CA CYS A 208 -15.93 6.97 -6.17
C CYS A 208 -17.15 6.36 -6.87
N MET A 209 -17.05 5.99 -8.14
CA MET A 209 -18.11 5.24 -8.83
C MET A 209 -18.05 3.76 -8.42
N ILE A 210 -19.22 3.08 -8.45
CA ILE A 210 -19.33 1.67 -8.05
C ILE A 210 -18.38 0.80 -8.89
N ASP A 211 -17.49 0.08 -8.22
CA ASP A 211 -16.53 -0.85 -8.79
C ASP A 211 -16.47 -2.11 -7.91
N GLU A 212 -16.78 -3.29 -8.48
CA GLU A 212 -16.71 -4.55 -7.73
C GLU A 212 -15.27 -4.93 -7.33
N ASN A 213 -14.25 -4.34 -7.97
CA ASN A 213 -12.86 -4.55 -7.56
C ASN A 213 -12.54 -3.82 -6.25
N ASP A 214 -13.28 -2.74 -5.95
CA ASP A 214 -13.08 -1.93 -4.75
C ASP A 214 -14.43 -1.33 -4.28
N PRO A 215 -15.32 -2.17 -3.72
CA PRO A 215 -16.70 -1.78 -3.41
C PRO A 215 -16.80 -0.71 -2.32
N PHE A 216 -15.78 -0.56 -1.49
CA PHE A 216 -15.77 0.32 -0.32
C PHE A 216 -15.13 1.69 -0.55
N VAL A 217 -14.71 2.02 -1.78
CA VAL A 217 -14.10 3.33 -2.09
C VAL A 217 -14.96 4.52 -1.64
N LYS A 218 -16.29 4.37 -1.63
CA LYS A 218 -17.20 5.45 -1.21
C LYS A 218 -17.30 5.65 0.29
N GLU A 219 -16.91 4.65 1.07
CA GLU A 219 -17.07 4.64 2.53
C GLU A 219 -15.81 5.15 3.25
N ARG A 220 -14.71 5.35 2.49
CA ARG A 220 -13.44 5.90 2.96
C ARG A 220 -13.25 7.33 2.45
#